data_009f79294c33a3f18699901f7f4db42a
#
_entry.id   009f79294c33a3f18699901f7f4db42a
#
_cell.length_a   1.000
_cell.length_b   1.000
_cell.length_c   1.000
_cell.angle_alpha   90.00
_cell.angle_beta   90.00
_cell.angle_gamma   90.00
#
_symmetry.space_group_name_H-M   'P 1'
#
loop_
_entity.id
_entity.type
_entity.pdbx_description
1 polymer ?
#
loop_
_entity_poly.entity_id
_entity_poly.type
_entity_poly.pdbx_seq_one_letter_code
_entity_poly.pdbx_strand_id
1 'polypeptide(L)'
;MTQILTENLCFAEGPRWRDGYLWFSDMHAQQILKIDPDGKKEVVLKLDDDQPSGLGWLPNGDLLFVAMTSRQLRRFDGQKVHLHSDMSQLASGKLNDMVVSTKGYAYVGNFGFDLHGGEKPKQAELIICDPSGEASLADEDMSFPNGAVITPDNKTLIVAETFAQQITAFDIDADHGLSNKRLWCKLPEGSVPDGICLDAQQGIWSASPSSNKCIRQIEGGE
;
A
#
# COMPACT_ATOMS: atom_id res chain seq x y z
N MET A 1 18.10 -6.54 -20.53
CA MET A 1 18.97 -6.79 -19.36
C MET A 1 18.42 -5.96 -18.21
N THR A 2 18.26 -6.56 -17.03
CA THR A 2 17.85 -5.84 -15.82
C THR A 2 19.07 -5.11 -15.27
N GLN A 3 18.91 -3.84 -14.89
CA GLN A 3 19.96 -3.05 -14.24
C GLN A 3 19.60 -2.92 -12.75
N ILE A 4 20.59 -3.11 -11.88
CA ILE A 4 20.45 -2.86 -10.46
C ILE A 4 20.57 -1.35 -10.25
N LEU A 5 19.52 -0.73 -9.71
CA LEU A 5 19.48 0.71 -9.42
C LEU A 5 20.11 1.02 -8.05
N THR A 6 19.90 0.17 -7.05
CA THR A 6 20.45 0.32 -5.70
C THR A 6 20.65 -1.02 -5.02
N GLU A 7 21.52 -1.04 -4.02
CA GLU A 7 21.85 -2.20 -3.19
C GLU A 7 21.85 -1.82 -1.70
N ASN A 8 22.06 -2.82 -0.84
CA ASN A 8 22.15 -2.66 0.61
C ASN A 8 20.85 -2.10 1.22
N LEU A 9 19.73 -2.71 0.85
CA LEU A 9 18.43 -2.55 1.49
C LEU A 9 18.15 -3.76 2.38
N CYS A 10 17.44 -3.55 3.48
CA CYS A 10 17.03 -4.65 4.36
C CYS A 10 15.74 -5.31 3.85
N PHE A 11 14.72 -4.51 3.53
CA PHE A 11 13.45 -4.98 2.97
C PHE A 11 12.67 -3.80 2.38
N ALA A 12 12.79 -3.62 1.06
CA ALA A 12 12.14 -2.51 0.36
C ALA A 12 10.65 -2.79 0.12
N GLU A 13 9.79 -1.84 0.51
CA GLU A 13 8.34 -1.91 0.42
C GLU A 13 7.69 -0.61 -0.05
N GLY A 14 6.45 -0.70 -0.53
CA GLY A 14 5.61 0.44 -0.87
C GLY A 14 6.23 1.41 -1.88
N PRO A 15 6.76 0.96 -3.04
CA PRO A 15 7.42 1.86 -3.98
C PRO A 15 6.42 2.83 -4.62
N ARG A 16 6.82 4.12 -4.70
CA ARG A 16 6.03 5.20 -5.30
C ARG A 16 6.92 6.09 -6.15
N TRP A 17 6.52 6.34 -7.38
CA TRP A 17 7.19 7.32 -8.23
C TRP A 17 6.60 8.70 -8.02
N ARG A 18 7.43 9.68 -7.59
CA ARG A 18 7.00 11.06 -7.38
C ARG A 18 8.14 12.05 -7.61
N ASP A 19 7.85 13.11 -8.33
CA ASP A 19 8.74 14.26 -8.55
C ASP A 19 10.15 13.85 -9.04
N GLY A 20 10.22 12.83 -9.93
CA GLY A 20 11.47 12.34 -10.51
C GLY A 20 12.24 11.37 -9.62
N TYR A 21 11.68 10.92 -8.50
CA TYR A 21 12.29 9.98 -7.56
C TYR A 21 11.43 8.74 -7.37
N LEU A 22 12.08 7.61 -7.17
CA LEU A 22 11.45 6.41 -6.60
C LEU A 22 11.54 6.49 -5.08
N TRP A 23 10.39 6.63 -4.43
CA TRP A 23 10.24 6.60 -2.98
C TRP A 23 9.88 5.20 -2.53
N PHE A 24 10.38 4.76 -1.39
CA PHE A 24 10.05 3.47 -0.80
C PHE A 24 10.40 3.42 0.69
N SER A 25 9.78 2.48 1.39
CA SER A 25 10.13 2.14 2.76
C SER A 25 11.18 1.04 2.75
N ASP A 26 12.28 1.20 3.50
CA ASP A 26 13.15 0.07 3.87
C ASP A 26 12.71 -0.38 5.27
N MET A 27 11.73 -1.26 5.27
CA MET A 27 10.89 -1.61 6.43
C MET A 27 11.72 -2.06 7.62
N HIS A 28 12.62 -3.02 7.44
CA HIS A 28 13.44 -3.55 8.54
C HIS A 28 14.59 -2.63 8.95
N ALA A 29 15.01 -1.72 8.08
CA ALA A 29 15.96 -0.66 8.42
C ALA A 29 15.26 0.55 9.08
N GLN A 30 13.92 0.52 9.18
CA GLN A 30 13.10 1.58 9.76
C GLN A 30 13.34 2.94 9.09
N GLN A 31 13.41 2.96 7.75
CA GLN A 31 13.72 4.15 6.97
C GLN A 31 12.73 4.35 5.82
N ILE A 32 12.50 5.61 5.48
CA ILE A 32 11.87 5.99 4.21
C ILE A 32 12.94 6.65 3.37
N LEU A 33 13.09 6.18 2.13
CA LEU A 33 14.12 6.61 1.21
C LEU A 33 13.49 7.13 -0.08
N LYS A 34 14.27 7.93 -0.79
CA LYS A 34 14.05 8.22 -2.21
C LYS A 34 15.34 8.03 -2.99
N ILE A 35 15.21 7.66 -4.25
CA ILE A 35 16.33 7.41 -5.15
C ILE A 35 16.04 8.05 -6.50
N ASP A 36 17.04 8.71 -7.07
CA ASP A 36 16.94 9.28 -8.41
C ASP A 36 17.23 8.23 -9.50
N PRO A 37 16.99 8.53 -10.79
CA PRO A 37 17.27 7.60 -11.89
C PRO A 37 18.73 7.18 -12.04
N ASP A 38 19.66 7.95 -11.47
CA ASP A 38 21.10 7.67 -11.49
C ASP A 38 21.53 6.77 -10.32
N GLY A 39 20.60 6.39 -9.44
CA GLY A 39 20.84 5.50 -8.31
C GLY A 39 21.32 6.20 -7.04
N LYS A 40 21.30 7.54 -6.99
CA LYS A 40 21.65 8.28 -5.80
C LYS A 40 20.52 8.19 -4.76
N LYS A 41 20.82 7.51 -3.67
CA LYS A 41 19.91 7.21 -2.56
C LYS A 41 20.00 8.31 -1.48
N GLU A 42 18.85 8.74 -0.98
CA GLU A 42 18.71 9.68 0.13
C GLU A 42 17.75 9.11 1.19
N VAL A 43 18.16 9.12 2.44
CA VAL A 43 17.29 8.82 3.58
C VAL A 43 16.48 10.08 3.89
N VAL A 44 15.17 10.01 3.70
CA VAL A 44 14.23 11.11 3.96
C VAL A 44 13.83 11.13 5.42
N LEU A 45 13.57 9.96 5.98
CA LEU A 45 13.13 9.80 7.36
C LEU A 45 13.69 8.51 7.94
N LYS A 46 14.11 8.56 9.20
CA LYS A 46 14.44 7.39 10.00
C LYS A 46 13.50 7.35 11.20
N LEU A 47 12.93 6.18 11.44
CA LEU A 47 12.08 5.91 12.60
C LEU A 47 12.91 5.17 13.66
N ASP A 48 12.65 5.44 14.93
CA ASP A 48 13.32 4.77 16.04
C ASP A 48 12.40 3.75 16.73
N ASP A 49 11.12 3.75 16.39
CA ASP A 49 10.06 3.09 17.16
C ASP A 49 9.17 2.15 16.36
N ASP A 50 9.20 2.20 15.00
CA ASP A 50 8.27 1.42 14.18
C ASP A 50 8.85 1.09 12.78
N GLN A 51 8.15 0.25 12.05
CA GLN A 51 8.45 -0.16 10.69
C GLN A 51 7.56 0.60 9.70
N PRO A 52 8.12 1.42 8.76
CA PRO A 52 7.33 2.02 7.71
C PRO A 52 6.97 1.00 6.64
N SER A 53 5.77 1.12 6.03
CA SER A 53 5.35 0.35 4.87
C SER A 53 4.74 1.27 3.81
N GLY A 54 3.43 1.22 3.56
CA GLY A 54 2.75 2.01 2.55
C GLY A 54 3.04 3.50 2.62
N LEU A 55 3.22 4.13 1.46
CA LEU A 55 3.50 5.56 1.30
C LEU A 55 2.43 6.25 0.46
N GLY A 56 2.16 7.52 0.76
CA GLY A 56 1.31 8.39 -0.04
C GLY A 56 1.50 9.85 0.34
N TRP A 57 0.75 10.76 -0.26
CA TRP A 57 0.89 12.19 0.02
C TRP A 57 -0.47 12.87 0.13
N LEU A 58 -0.59 13.74 1.10
CA LEU A 58 -1.70 14.68 1.20
C LEU A 58 -1.64 15.73 0.07
N PRO A 59 -2.77 16.40 -0.26
CA PRO A 59 -2.79 17.45 -1.27
C PRO A 59 -1.85 18.64 -0.98
N ASN A 60 -1.51 18.89 0.28
CA ASN A 60 -0.54 19.93 0.67
C ASN A 60 0.91 19.51 0.49
N GLY A 61 1.18 18.26 0.07
CA GLY A 61 2.51 17.71 -0.17
C GLY A 61 3.13 16.97 1.01
N ASP A 62 2.50 16.94 2.17
CA ASP A 62 2.98 16.17 3.32
C ASP A 62 2.96 14.67 3.01
N LEU A 63 4.04 13.98 3.38
CA LEU A 63 4.13 12.53 3.24
C LEU A 63 3.26 11.84 4.31
N LEU A 64 2.35 10.99 3.87
CA LEU A 64 1.71 9.99 4.73
C LEU A 64 2.47 8.67 4.64
N PHE A 65 2.62 7.98 5.76
CA PHE A 65 3.19 6.65 5.78
C PHE A 65 2.56 5.77 6.86
N VAL A 66 2.49 4.49 6.56
CA VAL A 66 2.05 3.48 7.50
C VAL A 66 3.16 3.22 8.52
N ALA A 67 2.84 3.28 9.81
CA ALA A 67 3.62 2.75 10.93
C ALA A 67 2.97 1.42 11.35
N MET A 68 3.58 0.31 10.90
CA MET A 68 2.94 -1.01 10.87
C MET A 68 2.57 -1.53 12.24
N THR A 69 3.53 -1.53 13.16
CA THR A 69 3.42 -2.20 14.45
C THR A 69 2.50 -1.46 15.40
N SER A 70 2.59 -0.14 15.43
CA SER A 70 1.69 0.71 16.22
C SER A 70 0.29 0.82 15.62
N ARG A 71 0.11 0.35 14.38
CA ARG A 71 -1.15 0.46 13.61
C ARG A 71 -1.61 1.91 13.48
N GLN A 72 -0.65 2.77 13.10
CA GLN A 72 -0.87 4.21 12.93
C GLN A 72 -0.59 4.64 11.50
N LEU A 73 -1.34 5.63 11.06
CA LEU A 73 -1.00 6.45 9.90
C LEU A 73 -0.30 7.70 10.43
N ARG A 74 0.93 7.93 9.98
CA ARG A 74 1.75 9.07 10.41
C ARG A 74 2.00 10.02 9.24
N ARG A 75 2.18 11.30 9.54
CA ARG A 75 2.38 12.37 8.58
C ARG A 75 3.72 13.05 8.85
N PHE A 76 4.51 13.23 7.80
CA PHE A 76 5.78 13.97 7.83
C PHE A 76 5.64 15.26 7.02
N ASP A 77 5.79 16.41 7.64
CA ASP A 77 5.65 17.75 7.05
C ASP A 77 6.96 18.30 6.44
N GLY A 78 7.99 17.44 6.33
CA GLY A 78 9.33 17.82 5.92
C GLY A 78 10.26 18.18 7.08
N GLN A 79 9.75 18.31 8.30
CA GLN A 79 10.53 18.64 9.50
C GLN A 79 10.22 17.68 10.66
N LYS A 80 8.95 17.36 10.88
CA LYS A 80 8.50 16.58 12.02
C LYS A 80 7.49 15.50 11.59
N VAL A 81 7.50 14.42 12.36
CA VAL A 81 6.49 13.36 12.26
C VAL A 81 5.36 13.67 13.25
N HIS A 82 4.14 13.59 12.75
CA HIS A 82 2.91 13.77 13.51
C HIS A 82 2.07 12.50 13.42
N LEU A 83 1.33 12.16 14.46
CA LEU A 83 0.25 11.20 14.37
C LEU A 83 -0.82 11.80 13.44
N HIS A 84 -1.20 11.09 12.39
CA HIS A 84 -2.31 11.48 11.53
C HIS A 84 -3.59 10.75 11.94
N SER A 85 -3.51 9.43 12.13
CA SER A 85 -4.62 8.61 12.60
C SER A 85 -4.13 7.41 13.40
N ASP A 86 -4.81 7.05 14.48
CA ASP A 86 -4.62 5.82 15.23
C ASP A 86 -5.69 4.80 14.81
N MET A 87 -5.27 3.76 14.11
CA MET A 87 -6.13 2.71 13.58
C MET A 87 -6.09 1.43 14.43
N SER A 88 -5.50 1.49 15.63
CA SER A 88 -5.29 0.31 16.49
C SER A 88 -6.58 -0.36 16.94
N GLN A 89 -7.70 0.36 16.94
CA GLN A 89 -9.01 -0.18 17.27
C GLN A 89 -9.81 -0.65 16.03
N LEU A 90 -9.34 -0.34 14.83
CA LEU A 90 -9.99 -0.71 13.57
C LEU A 90 -9.29 -1.89 12.90
N ALA A 91 -7.95 -1.93 12.95
CA ALA A 91 -7.16 -2.98 12.32
C ALA A 91 -6.97 -4.17 13.26
N SER A 92 -7.28 -5.37 12.81
CA SER A 92 -7.07 -6.62 13.54
C SER A 92 -5.60 -7.11 13.50
N GLY A 93 -4.82 -6.68 12.51
CA GLY A 93 -3.39 -7.00 12.34
C GLY A 93 -2.52 -5.76 12.17
N LYS A 94 -1.21 -5.97 11.99
CA LYS A 94 -0.29 -4.89 11.58
C LYS A 94 -0.79 -4.23 10.31
N LEU A 95 -0.70 -2.90 10.22
CA LEU A 95 -0.98 -2.21 8.96
C LEU A 95 0.03 -2.62 7.89
N ASN A 96 -0.39 -2.52 6.62
CA ASN A 96 0.39 -2.95 5.46
C ASN A 96 0.59 -1.81 4.45
N ASP A 97 0.23 -2.01 3.20
CA ASP A 97 0.30 -0.95 2.17
C ASP A 97 -0.94 -0.05 2.22
N MET A 98 -0.86 1.08 1.53
CA MET A 98 -1.96 2.03 1.38
C MET A 98 -1.90 2.75 0.03
N VAL A 99 -2.99 3.37 -0.35
CA VAL A 99 -3.02 4.35 -1.43
C VAL A 99 -3.74 5.61 -0.97
N VAL A 100 -3.29 6.77 -1.44
CA VAL A 100 -3.91 8.06 -1.11
C VAL A 100 -4.51 8.67 -2.38
N SER A 101 -5.79 9.05 -2.30
CA SER A 101 -6.50 9.71 -3.41
C SER A 101 -6.02 11.14 -3.61
N THR A 102 -6.34 11.73 -4.76
CA THR A 102 -6.04 13.15 -5.05
C THR A 102 -6.74 14.12 -4.11
N LYS A 103 -7.74 13.66 -3.36
CA LYS A 103 -8.45 14.41 -2.32
C LYS A 103 -7.87 14.22 -0.92
N GLY A 104 -6.86 13.35 -0.77
CA GLY A 104 -6.21 13.08 0.51
C GLY A 104 -6.83 11.96 1.35
N TYR A 105 -7.82 11.25 0.83
CA TYR A 105 -8.34 10.04 1.48
C TYR A 105 -7.36 8.90 1.31
N ALA A 106 -6.97 8.26 2.41
CA ALA A 106 -6.11 7.09 2.42
C ALA A 106 -6.92 5.81 2.59
N TYR A 107 -6.68 4.81 1.75
CA TYR A 107 -7.20 3.45 1.90
C TYR A 107 -6.06 2.56 2.35
N VAL A 108 -6.19 1.98 3.55
CA VAL A 108 -5.10 1.32 4.28
C VAL A 108 -5.48 -0.13 4.55
N GLY A 109 -4.63 -1.06 4.09
CA GLY A 109 -4.76 -2.48 4.38
C GLY A 109 -4.07 -2.88 5.68
N ASN A 110 -4.39 -4.07 6.16
CA ASN A 110 -3.71 -4.69 7.29
C ASN A 110 -3.62 -6.22 7.12
N PHE A 111 -2.83 -6.87 7.96
CA PHE A 111 -2.60 -8.31 7.87
C PHE A 111 -3.82 -9.17 8.29
N GLY A 112 -4.71 -8.64 9.14
CA GLY A 112 -5.85 -9.38 9.66
C GLY A 112 -5.51 -10.36 10.80
N PHE A 113 -4.24 -10.73 10.97
CA PHE A 113 -3.78 -11.70 11.94
C PHE A 113 -2.27 -11.53 12.23
N ASP A 114 -1.77 -12.20 13.27
CA ASP A 114 -0.34 -12.20 13.58
C ASP A 114 0.41 -13.21 12.69
N LEU A 115 0.81 -12.74 11.51
CA LEU A 115 1.56 -13.52 10.53
C LEU A 115 2.87 -14.07 11.12
N HIS A 116 3.60 -13.26 11.89
CA HIS A 116 4.91 -13.64 12.44
C HIS A 116 4.81 -14.51 13.67
N GLY A 117 3.71 -14.40 14.43
CA GLY A 117 3.37 -15.29 15.56
C GLY A 117 2.81 -16.63 15.12
N GLY A 118 2.60 -16.85 13.81
CA GLY A 118 2.07 -18.11 13.26
C GLY A 118 0.58 -18.30 13.48
N GLU A 119 -0.16 -17.22 13.65
CA GLU A 119 -1.62 -17.28 13.70
C GLU A 119 -2.18 -17.71 12.33
N LYS A 120 -3.31 -18.42 12.35
CA LYS A 120 -3.97 -18.84 11.11
C LYS A 120 -4.52 -17.60 10.37
N PRO A 121 -4.45 -17.58 9.03
CA PRO A 121 -5.04 -16.51 8.25
C PRO A 121 -6.51 -16.27 8.60
N LYS A 122 -6.87 -14.99 8.72
CA LYS A 122 -8.20 -14.47 8.95
C LYS A 122 -8.49 -13.36 7.95
N GLN A 123 -9.75 -13.00 7.79
CA GLN A 123 -10.13 -11.81 7.06
C GLN A 123 -9.61 -10.57 7.78
N ALA A 124 -9.33 -9.56 6.97
CA ALA A 124 -8.80 -8.28 7.38
C ALA A 124 -9.71 -7.14 6.97
N GLU A 125 -9.60 -6.04 7.64
CA GLU A 125 -10.28 -4.81 7.30
C GLU A 125 -9.51 -4.03 6.22
N LEU A 126 -10.25 -3.31 5.39
CA LEU A 126 -9.75 -2.18 4.64
C LEU A 126 -10.27 -0.91 5.34
N ILE A 127 -9.37 -0.01 5.69
CA ILE A 127 -9.68 1.18 6.49
C ILE A 127 -9.57 2.40 5.59
N ILE A 128 -10.57 3.29 5.66
CA ILE A 128 -10.51 4.61 5.05
C ILE A 128 -10.15 5.65 6.11
N CYS A 129 -9.24 6.55 5.76
CA CYS A 129 -8.88 7.70 6.59
C CYS A 129 -9.06 8.98 5.78
N ASP A 130 -9.79 9.94 6.29
CA ASP A 130 -10.00 11.22 5.66
C ASP A 130 -8.77 12.15 5.79
N PRO A 131 -8.73 13.29 5.07
CA PRO A 131 -7.61 14.23 5.15
C PRO A 131 -7.40 14.86 6.54
N SER A 132 -8.38 14.81 7.43
CA SER A 132 -8.28 15.33 8.80
C SER A 132 -7.70 14.30 9.78
N GLY A 133 -7.64 13.02 9.38
CA GLY A 133 -7.17 11.91 10.21
C GLY A 133 -8.28 11.10 10.86
N GLU A 134 -9.55 11.37 10.53
CA GLU A 134 -10.66 10.53 10.98
C GLU A 134 -10.70 9.24 10.15
N ALA A 135 -10.69 8.09 10.84
CA ALA A 135 -10.65 6.78 10.20
C ALA A 135 -11.89 5.95 10.52
N SER A 136 -12.33 5.15 9.56
CA SER A 136 -13.44 4.21 9.68
C SER A 136 -13.21 2.96 8.81
N LEU A 137 -14.01 1.92 9.05
CA LEU A 137 -13.98 0.71 8.23
C LEU A 137 -14.59 0.99 6.85
N ALA A 138 -13.89 0.58 5.80
CA ALA A 138 -14.35 0.64 4.41
C ALA A 138 -14.84 -0.73 3.91
N ASP A 139 -14.19 -1.82 4.33
CA ASP A 139 -14.57 -3.21 4.06
C ASP A 139 -13.99 -4.11 5.16
N GLU A 140 -14.67 -5.21 5.52
CA GLU A 140 -14.27 -6.12 6.60
C GLU A 140 -13.99 -7.55 6.12
N ASP A 141 -14.00 -7.77 4.81
CA ASP A 141 -13.90 -9.11 4.21
C ASP A 141 -12.80 -9.16 3.15
N MET A 142 -11.59 -8.73 3.52
CA MET A 142 -10.39 -8.78 2.68
C MET A 142 -9.46 -9.90 3.13
N SER A 143 -8.77 -10.53 2.19
CA SER A 143 -7.83 -11.61 2.47
C SER A 143 -6.38 -11.13 2.35
N PHE A 144 -5.87 -10.47 3.38
CA PHE A 144 -4.55 -9.87 3.43
C PHE A 144 -4.41 -8.77 2.35
N PRO A 145 -5.14 -7.64 2.48
CA PRO A 145 -5.01 -6.52 1.55
C PRO A 145 -3.57 -5.99 1.55
N ASN A 146 -3.02 -5.84 0.34
CA ASN A 146 -1.64 -5.46 0.10
C ASN A 146 -1.61 -4.24 -0.83
N GLY A 147 -0.82 -4.28 -1.92
CA GLY A 147 -0.73 -3.17 -2.84
C GLY A 147 -2.10 -2.67 -3.33
N ALA A 148 -2.25 -1.36 -3.41
CA ALA A 148 -3.49 -0.73 -3.85
C ALA A 148 -3.21 0.42 -4.82
N VAL A 149 -4.12 0.63 -5.78
CA VAL A 149 -4.10 1.75 -6.72
C VAL A 149 -5.49 2.33 -6.88
N ILE A 150 -5.54 3.62 -7.23
CA ILE A 150 -6.78 4.31 -7.60
C ILE A 150 -6.68 4.66 -9.09
N THR A 151 -7.75 4.43 -9.85
CA THR A 151 -7.80 4.81 -11.26
C THR A 151 -7.65 6.33 -11.44
N PRO A 152 -7.10 6.81 -12.60
CA PRO A 152 -6.85 8.24 -12.82
C PRO A 152 -8.08 9.14 -12.71
N ASP A 153 -9.27 8.59 -12.93
CA ASP A 153 -10.55 9.31 -12.78
C ASP A 153 -11.06 9.36 -11.33
N ASN A 154 -10.31 8.75 -10.39
CA ASN A 154 -10.63 8.61 -8.95
C ASN A 154 -11.96 7.89 -8.66
N LYS A 155 -12.40 6.99 -9.54
CA LYS A 155 -13.69 6.29 -9.38
C LYS A 155 -13.56 4.83 -8.95
N THR A 156 -12.37 4.24 -9.09
CA THR A 156 -12.18 2.83 -8.75
C THR A 156 -10.94 2.67 -7.88
N LEU A 157 -11.11 2.00 -6.76
CA LEU A 157 -10.02 1.47 -5.95
C LEU A 157 -9.78 0.02 -6.34
N ILE A 158 -8.53 -0.35 -6.59
CA ILE A 158 -8.12 -1.71 -6.93
C ILE A 158 -7.11 -2.16 -5.88
N VAL A 159 -7.35 -3.32 -5.25
CA VAL A 159 -6.57 -3.84 -4.13
C VAL A 159 -6.13 -5.26 -4.39
N ALA A 160 -4.87 -5.55 -4.15
CA ALA A 160 -4.32 -6.90 -4.14
C ALA A 160 -4.73 -7.64 -2.86
N GLU A 161 -5.24 -8.87 -3.00
CA GLU A 161 -5.53 -9.76 -1.87
C GLU A 161 -4.59 -10.97 -1.92
N THR A 162 -3.52 -10.91 -1.13
CA THR A 162 -2.41 -11.89 -1.19
C THR A 162 -2.89 -13.32 -0.99
N PHE A 163 -3.64 -13.60 0.07
CA PHE A 163 -4.07 -14.97 0.38
C PHE A 163 -5.29 -15.44 -0.40
N ALA A 164 -6.05 -14.53 -1.02
CA ALA A 164 -7.09 -14.88 -1.97
C ALA A 164 -6.57 -15.12 -3.40
N GLN A 165 -5.29 -14.80 -3.67
CA GLN A 165 -4.64 -14.91 -4.99
C GLN A 165 -5.43 -14.17 -6.07
N GLN A 166 -5.90 -12.96 -5.72
CA GLN A 166 -6.75 -12.15 -6.58
C GLN A 166 -6.48 -10.67 -6.45
N ILE A 167 -7.00 -9.92 -7.39
CA ILE A 167 -7.12 -8.47 -7.33
C ILE A 167 -8.62 -8.16 -7.28
N THR A 168 -9.01 -7.29 -6.36
CA THR A 168 -10.39 -6.89 -6.09
C THR A 168 -10.56 -5.41 -6.41
N ALA A 169 -11.68 -5.03 -6.99
CA ALA A 169 -12.02 -3.64 -7.27
C ALA A 169 -13.26 -3.20 -6.50
N PHE A 170 -13.29 -1.90 -6.19
CA PHE A 170 -14.43 -1.21 -5.57
C PHE A 170 -14.72 0.06 -6.36
N ASP A 171 -15.97 0.46 -6.42
CA ASP A 171 -16.32 1.81 -6.82
C ASP A 171 -16.11 2.76 -5.63
N ILE A 172 -15.52 3.94 -5.92
CA ILE A 172 -15.35 5.01 -4.92
C ILE A 172 -16.55 5.95 -5.06
N ASP A 173 -17.35 6.03 -4.01
CA ASP A 173 -18.55 6.85 -3.95
C ASP A 173 -18.25 8.35 -3.78
N ALA A 174 -19.26 9.20 -3.89
CA ALA A 174 -19.09 10.64 -3.79
C ALA A 174 -18.62 11.13 -2.40
N ASP A 175 -18.90 10.37 -1.35
CA ASP A 175 -18.45 10.56 0.02
C ASP A 175 -17.15 9.81 0.34
N HIS A 176 -16.49 9.27 -0.71
CA HIS A 176 -15.27 8.48 -0.66
C HIS A 176 -15.38 7.10 -0.01
N GLY A 177 -16.57 6.67 0.38
CA GLY A 177 -16.88 5.30 0.76
C GLY A 177 -16.67 4.32 -0.41
N LEU A 178 -16.70 3.02 -0.09
CA LEU A 178 -16.53 1.96 -1.08
C LEU A 178 -17.83 1.21 -1.30
N SER A 179 -18.12 0.90 -2.56
CA SER A 179 -19.26 0.10 -2.97
C SER A 179 -18.90 -0.86 -4.11
N ASN A 180 -19.85 -1.70 -4.52
CA ASN A 180 -19.72 -2.58 -5.69
C ASN A 180 -18.41 -3.40 -5.68
N LYS A 181 -18.07 -4.04 -4.53
CA LYS A 181 -16.94 -4.97 -4.43
C LYS A 181 -17.05 -6.06 -5.48
N ARG A 182 -16.00 -6.22 -6.29
CA ARG A 182 -15.98 -7.20 -7.38
C ARG A 182 -14.60 -7.77 -7.63
N LEU A 183 -14.55 -9.01 -8.13
CA LEU A 183 -13.31 -9.58 -8.62
C LEU A 183 -12.84 -8.79 -9.85
N TRP A 184 -11.62 -8.23 -9.78
CA TRP A 184 -10.96 -7.61 -10.92
C TRP A 184 -10.25 -8.66 -11.77
N CYS A 185 -9.41 -9.52 -11.16
CA CYS A 185 -8.88 -10.72 -11.79
C CYS A 185 -8.36 -11.72 -10.74
N LYS A 186 -8.21 -12.99 -11.16
CA LYS A 186 -7.42 -14.01 -10.43
C LYS A 186 -5.98 -14.02 -10.94
N LEU A 187 -5.04 -14.27 -10.05
CA LEU A 187 -3.65 -14.52 -10.46
C LEU A 187 -3.49 -15.94 -11.01
N PRO A 188 -2.48 -16.16 -11.87
CA PRO A 188 -2.10 -17.50 -12.29
C PRO A 188 -1.76 -18.40 -11.10
N GLU A 189 -1.98 -19.70 -11.26
CA GLU A 189 -1.70 -20.71 -10.24
C GLU A 189 -0.27 -20.58 -9.68
N GLY A 190 -0.12 -20.67 -8.38
CA GLY A 190 1.15 -20.53 -7.67
C GLY A 190 1.64 -19.10 -7.50
N SER A 191 0.87 -18.10 -7.96
CA SER A 191 1.20 -16.69 -7.81
C SER A 191 0.29 -16.02 -6.78
N VAL A 192 0.88 -15.14 -5.98
CA VAL A 192 0.14 -14.28 -5.03
C VAL A 192 0.49 -12.82 -5.33
N PRO A 193 -0.49 -11.90 -5.31
CA PRO A 193 -0.20 -10.49 -5.51
C PRO A 193 0.36 -9.87 -4.21
N ASP A 194 1.35 -9.01 -4.40
CA ASP A 194 1.96 -8.17 -3.36
C ASP A 194 1.73 -6.69 -3.73
N GLY A 195 2.78 -5.90 -3.91
CA GLY A 195 2.67 -4.55 -4.45
C GLY A 195 2.13 -4.53 -5.89
N ILE A 196 1.29 -3.56 -6.21
CA ILE A 196 0.72 -3.38 -7.55
C ILE A 196 0.91 -1.97 -8.08
N CYS A 197 0.93 -1.82 -9.40
CA CYS A 197 0.85 -0.51 -10.05
C CYS A 197 0.00 -0.57 -11.32
N LEU A 198 -0.66 0.55 -11.62
CA LEU A 198 -1.48 0.73 -12.82
C LEU A 198 -0.63 1.32 -13.95
N ASP A 199 -0.70 0.74 -15.14
CA ASP A 199 -0.03 1.28 -16.32
C ASP A 199 -0.95 2.20 -17.16
N ALA A 200 -0.36 2.82 -18.19
CA ALA A 200 -1.09 3.76 -19.07
C ALA A 200 -2.19 3.10 -19.90
N GLN A 201 -2.19 1.76 -20.05
CA GLN A 201 -3.23 1.00 -20.72
C GLN A 201 -4.24 0.41 -19.75
N GLN A 202 -4.21 0.86 -18.47
CA GLN A 202 -5.09 0.37 -17.40
C GLN A 202 -4.86 -1.10 -17.01
N GLY A 203 -3.71 -1.66 -17.38
CA GLY A 203 -3.27 -2.96 -16.87
C GLY A 203 -2.64 -2.82 -15.49
N ILE A 204 -2.84 -3.83 -14.66
CA ILE A 204 -2.20 -3.93 -13.35
C ILE A 204 -0.95 -4.79 -13.44
N TRP A 205 0.18 -4.22 -13.06
CA TRP A 205 1.40 -4.97 -12.77
C TRP A 205 1.41 -5.34 -11.30
N SER A 206 1.59 -6.62 -11.03
CA SER A 206 1.64 -7.19 -9.69
C SER A 206 2.99 -7.85 -9.46
N ALA A 207 3.66 -7.50 -8.37
CA ALA A 207 4.77 -8.28 -7.86
C ALA A 207 4.22 -9.60 -7.29
N SER A 208 4.88 -10.72 -7.59
CA SER A 208 4.50 -12.02 -7.06
C SER A 208 5.71 -12.73 -6.46
N PRO A 209 5.91 -12.61 -5.13
CA PRO A 209 7.05 -13.21 -4.44
C PRO A 209 7.03 -14.73 -4.49
N SER A 210 5.85 -15.37 -4.48
CA SER A 210 5.73 -16.83 -4.54
C SER A 210 6.19 -17.44 -5.87
N SER A 211 6.05 -16.71 -6.98
CA SER A 211 6.44 -17.16 -8.31
C SER A 211 7.69 -16.46 -8.86
N ASN A 212 8.29 -15.50 -8.11
CA ASN A 212 9.44 -14.70 -8.52
C ASN A 212 9.20 -13.96 -9.85
N LYS A 213 8.03 -13.36 -10.03
CA LYS A 213 7.61 -12.67 -11.26
C LYS A 213 6.97 -11.33 -10.97
N CYS A 214 7.03 -10.44 -11.97
CA CYS A 214 6.07 -9.35 -12.12
C CYS A 214 5.07 -9.77 -13.20
N ILE A 215 3.78 -9.74 -12.89
CA ILE A 215 2.71 -10.24 -13.74
C ILE A 215 1.84 -9.05 -14.14
N ARG A 216 1.63 -8.89 -15.44
CA ARG A 216 0.69 -7.89 -15.97
C ARG A 216 -0.62 -8.56 -16.29
N GLN A 217 -1.72 -7.97 -15.81
CA GLN A 217 -3.07 -8.44 -16.07
C GLN A 217 -3.98 -7.27 -16.41
N ILE A 218 -5.06 -7.56 -17.13
CA ILE A 218 -6.15 -6.63 -17.37
C ILE A 218 -7.40 -7.10 -16.62
N GLU A 219 -8.41 -6.25 -16.52
CA GLU A 219 -9.68 -6.62 -15.91
C GLU A 219 -10.27 -7.84 -16.63
N GLY A 220 -10.69 -8.85 -15.85
CA GLY A 220 -11.17 -10.13 -16.38
C GLY A 220 -10.10 -11.20 -16.53
N GLY A 221 -8.80 -10.88 -16.38
CA GLY A 221 -7.75 -11.89 -16.13
C GLY A 221 -6.96 -12.39 -17.35
N GLU A 222 -6.72 -11.60 -18.38
CA GLU A 222 -5.74 -11.90 -19.44
C GLU A 222 -4.66 -10.83 -19.55
#